data_119a3df5e0fc6f02311487652e9e4b38
#
_entry.id   119a3df5e0fc6f02311487652e9e4b38
#
_cell.length_a   1.000
_cell.length_b   1.000
_cell.length_c   1.000
_cell.angle_alpha   90.00
_cell.angle_beta   90.00
_cell.angle_gamma   90.00
#
_symmetry.space_group_name_H-M   'P 1'
#
loop_
_entity.id
_entity.type
_entity.pdbx_description
1 polymer ?
#
loop_
_entity_poly.entity_id
_entity_poly.type
_entity_poly.pdbx_seq_one_letter_code
_entity_poly.pdbx_strand_id
1 'polypeptide(L)'
;MGKYLLRRILQMIPVVLGTTLLVYALVFALPGDPVKAMFGDKPVNDAVAAQIRAESHLDQPFIVQYFIYLKNALTLNFGDTFAGQPVLDEITRAFPVTIRLGLMAFVFEAIFGVVFGIISGLKKGKWYDTVILIVSLLLISVPTFVTGFVMQYVFGIQWAILPVTAGADPGFLDLLMPAMVLGSVSMAYIIRLTRSEISSNIAEDYVRTARAKGMSNGQVMLRHVLRNSLIPVVTYLGQDIGALMGGAMITEQIFNIHGIGFLTYQSILKGEANLVVSIVTLLMLIFVVCNLVVDMLYAALDPRIRYA
;
A
#
# COMPACT_ATOMS: atom_id res chain seq x y z
N MET A 1 20.60 16.95 -9.32
CA MET A 1 19.49 16.79 -8.37
C MET A 1 18.29 17.70 -8.68
N GLY A 2 18.42 19.04 -8.76
CA GLY A 2 17.29 19.93 -9.00
C GLY A 2 16.53 19.68 -10.30
N LYS A 3 17.24 19.49 -11.43
CA LYS A 3 16.60 19.17 -12.73
C LYS A 3 15.86 17.81 -12.70
N TYR A 4 16.42 16.82 -12.02
CA TYR A 4 15.79 15.51 -11.85
C TYR A 4 14.50 15.60 -11.03
N LEU A 5 14.56 16.30 -9.89
CA LEU A 5 13.39 16.56 -9.03
C LEU A 5 12.29 17.30 -9.78
N LEU A 6 12.65 18.38 -10.50
CA LEU A 6 11.68 19.15 -11.28
C LEU A 6 11.02 18.28 -12.36
N ARG A 7 11.79 17.47 -13.10
CA ARG A 7 11.26 16.55 -14.11
C ARG A 7 10.29 15.55 -13.48
N ARG A 8 10.63 14.98 -12.30
CA ARG A 8 9.76 14.03 -11.59
C ARG A 8 8.46 14.69 -11.14
N ILE A 9 8.52 15.86 -10.54
CA ILE A 9 7.32 16.62 -10.13
C ILE A 9 6.44 16.91 -11.35
N LEU A 10 7.02 17.36 -12.47
CA LEU A 10 6.25 17.60 -13.68
C LEU A 10 5.59 16.33 -14.24
N GLN A 11 6.26 15.17 -14.14
CA GLN A 11 5.68 13.88 -14.54
C GLN A 11 4.56 13.41 -13.62
N MET A 12 4.55 13.83 -12.35
CA MET A 12 3.47 13.50 -11.40
C MET A 12 2.19 14.28 -11.67
N ILE A 13 2.28 15.51 -12.21
CA ILE A 13 1.09 16.33 -12.49
C ILE A 13 0.07 15.58 -13.37
N PRO A 14 0.42 15.09 -14.58
CA PRO A 14 -0.53 14.35 -15.41
C PRO A 14 -1.02 13.06 -14.76
N VAL A 15 -0.20 12.39 -13.94
CA VAL A 15 -0.62 11.20 -13.19
C VAL A 15 -1.68 11.58 -12.15
N VAL A 16 -1.44 12.62 -11.35
CA VAL A 16 -2.41 13.10 -10.35
C VAL A 16 -3.71 13.54 -11.03
N LEU A 17 -3.63 14.37 -12.07
CA LEU A 17 -4.83 14.83 -12.77
C LEU A 17 -5.59 13.69 -13.47
N GLY A 18 -4.89 12.78 -14.13
CA GLY A 18 -5.51 11.65 -14.81
C GLY A 18 -6.16 10.66 -13.84
N THR A 19 -5.49 10.34 -12.73
CA THR A 19 -6.01 9.41 -11.74
C THR A 19 -7.19 10.02 -10.96
N THR A 20 -7.10 11.29 -10.53
CA THR A 20 -8.21 11.96 -9.85
C THR A 20 -9.42 12.13 -10.75
N LEU A 21 -9.21 12.45 -12.03
CA LEU A 21 -10.31 12.52 -13.02
C LEU A 21 -10.97 11.15 -13.22
N LEU A 22 -10.16 10.09 -13.33
CA LEU A 22 -10.67 8.73 -13.48
C LEU A 22 -11.49 8.30 -12.26
N VAL A 23 -10.96 8.52 -11.05
CA VAL A 23 -11.66 8.18 -9.80
C VAL A 23 -12.95 8.98 -9.66
N TYR A 24 -12.90 10.28 -9.94
CA TYR A 24 -14.07 11.15 -9.94
C TYR A 24 -15.13 10.67 -10.95
N ALA A 25 -14.69 10.32 -12.16
CA ALA A 25 -15.58 9.80 -13.19
C ALA A 25 -16.22 8.46 -12.82
N LEU A 26 -15.43 7.53 -12.23
CA LEU A 26 -15.95 6.24 -11.77
C LEU A 26 -17.03 6.38 -10.69
N VAL A 27 -16.98 7.43 -9.90
CA VAL A 27 -17.95 7.62 -8.80
C VAL A 27 -19.14 8.46 -9.25
N PHE A 28 -18.93 9.52 -10.02
CA PHE A 28 -19.97 10.50 -10.35
C PHE A 28 -20.53 10.40 -11.79
N ALA A 29 -19.81 9.75 -12.72
CA ALA A 29 -20.30 9.57 -14.09
C ALA A 29 -20.99 8.22 -14.32
N LEU A 30 -20.88 7.25 -13.38
CA LEU A 30 -21.61 5.99 -13.45
C LEU A 30 -23.11 6.21 -13.22
N PRO A 31 -23.96 5.34 -13.81
CA PRO A 31 -25.41 5.43 -13.60
C PRO A 31 -25.75 5.30 -12.12
N GLY A 32 -26.35 6.33 -11.57
CA GLY A 32 -26.79 6.43 -10.17
C GLY A 32 -26.95 7.88 -9.81
N ASP A 33 -27.87 8.18 -8.91
CA ASP A 33 -28.05 9.52 -8.36
C ASP A 33 -27.45 9.57 -6.96
N PRO A 34 -26.29 10.25 -6.77
CA PRO A 34 -25.65 10.34 -5.46
C PRO A 34 -26.59 10.89 -4.38
N VAL A 35 -27.49 11.79 -4.75
CA VAL A 35 -28.48 12.34 -3.81
C VAL A 35 -29.49 11.28 -3.38
N LYS A 36 -29.99 10.46 -4.31
CA LYS A 36 -30.87 9.34 -3.95
C LYS A 36 -30.16 8.31 -3.07
N ALA A 37 -28.88 8.06 -3.33
CA ALA A 37 -28.07 7.15 -2.48
C ALA A 37 -27.99 7.60 -1.02
N MET A 38 -27.98 8.91 -0.73
CA MET A 38 -28.00 9.45 0.65
C MET A 38 -29.24 9.02 1.43
N PHE A 39 -30.38 8.82 0.76
CA PHE A 39 -31.65 8.51 1.41
C PHE A 39 -31.99 7.01 1.38
N GLY A 40 -31.22 6.20 0.64
CA GLY A 40 -31.47 4.77 0.45
C GLY A 40 -32.85 4.53 -0.16
N ASP A 41 -33.65 3.65 0.48
CA ASP A 41 -35.02 3.33 0.03
C ASP A 41 -36.08 4.32 0.50
N LYS A 42 -35.70 5.40 1.21
CA LYS A 42 -36.66 6.40 1.70
C LYS A 42 -37.06 7.36 0.57
N PRO A 43 -38.34 7.73 0.47
CA PRO A 43 -38.77 8.71 -0.50
C PRO A 43 -38.13 10.07 -0.21
N VAL A 44 -37.53 10.67 -1.23
CA VAL A 44 -36.86 11.98 -1.15
C VAL A 44 -37.81 13.04 -1.67
N ASN A 45 -37.95 14.14 -0.94
CA ASN A 45 -38.65 15.30 -1.46
C ASN A 45 -37.81 15.94 -2.59
N ASP A 46 -38.42 16.13 -3.76
CA ASP A 46 -37.71 16.65 -4.94
C ASP A 46 -37.11 18.05 -4.70
N ALA A 47 -37.72 18.88 -3.86
CA ALA A 47 -37.18 20.19 -3.50
C ALA A 47 -35.92 20.05 -2.65
N VAL A 48 -35.88 19.11 -1.70
CA VAL A 48 -34.69 18.83 -0.88
C VAL A 48 -33.59 18.23 -1.74
N ALA A 49 -33.95 17.30 -2.64
CA ALA A 49 -32.99 16.73 -3.58
C ALA A 49 -32.36 17.78 -4.52
N ALA A 50 -33.16 18.72 -5.00
CA ALA A 50 -32.69 19.83 -5.84
C ALA A 50 -31.74 20.77 -5.07
N GLN A 51 -32.07 21.07 -3.82
CA GLN A 51 -31.22 21.88 -2.94
C GLN A 51 -29.86 21.21 -2.71
N ILE A 52 -29.82 19.92 -2.34
CA ILE A 52 -28.59 19.17 -2.12
C ILE A 52 -27.74 19.10 -3.40
N ARG A 53 -28.37 18.91 -4.58
CA ARG A 53 -27.64 18.95 -5.85
C ARG A 53 -27.00 20.30 -6.11
N ALA A 54 -27.71 21.41 -5.83
CA ALA A 54 -27.17 22.75 -6.00
C ALA A 54 -26.03 23.04 -5.02
N GLU A 55 -26.19 22.70 -3.74
CA GLU A 55 -25.14 22.87 -2.70
C GLU A 55 -23.89 22.04 -3.00
N SER A 56 -24.06 20.82 -3.56
CA SER A 56 -22.96 19.94 -3.94
C SER A 56 -22.45 20.19 -5.37
N HIS A 57 -22.94 21.20 -6.07
CA HIS A 57 -22.62 21.55 -7.47
C HIS A 57 -22.87 20.41 -8.47
N LEU A 58 -23.74 19.45 -8.16
CA LEU A 58 -24.08 18.31 -9.01
C LEU A 58 -24.98 18.69 -10.20
N ASP A 59 -25.49 19.90 -10.22
CA ASP A 59 -26.24 20.52 -11.32
C ASP A 59 -25.35 21.08 -12.44
N GLN A 60 -24.04 21.21 -12.19
CA GLN A 60 -23.08 21.75 -13.15
C GLN A 60 -22.62 20.68 -14.16
N PRO A 61 -22.05 21.08 -15.33
CA PRO A 61 -21.40 20.15 -16.24
C PRO A 61 -20.27 19.36 -15.54
N PHE A 62 -20.15 18.06 -15.85
CA PHE A 62 -19.17 17.14 -15.19
C PHE A 62 -17.75 17.71 -15.06
N ILE A 63 -17.25 18.35 -16.13
CA ILE A 63 -15.90 18.97 -16.12
C ILE A 63 -15.80 20.10 -15.09
N VAL A 64 -16.86 20.90 -14.93
CA VAL A 64 -16.91 21.99 -13.94
C VAL A 64 -16.93 21.42 -12.53
N GLN A 65 -17.75 20.38 -12.30
CA GLN A 65 -17.77 19.65 -11.02
C GLN A 65 -16.37 19.14 -10.64
N TYR A 66 -15.67 18.51 -11.60
CA TYR A 66 -14.30 18.01 -11.37
C TYR A 66 -13.32 19.12 -10.98
N PHE A 67 -13.34 20.28 -11.66
CA PHE A 67 -12.46 21.39 -11.31
C PHE A 67 -12.79 22.00 -9.94
N ILE A 68 -14.08 22.08 -9.57
CA ILE A 68 -14.50 22.51 -8.22
C ILE A 68 -13.95 21.53 -7.18
N TYR A 69 -14.14 20.22 -7.42
CA TYR A 69 -13.59 19.17 -6.56
C TYR A 69 -12.07 19.28 -6.42
N LEU A 70 -11.33 19.43 -7.53
CA LEU A 70 -9.88 19.55 -7.51
C LEU A 70 -9.40 20.77 -6.71
N LYS A 71 -10.07 21.92 -6.88
CA LYS A 71 -9.80 23.12 -6.09
C LYS A 71 -10.03 22.87 -4.59
N ASN A 72 -11.14 22.25 -4.24
CA ASN A 72 -11.48 21.93 -2.86
C ASN A 72 -10.50 20.89 -2.25
N ALA A 73 -10.10 19.87 -3.01
CA ALA A 73 -9.11 18.89 -2.60
C ALA A 73 -7.74 19.53 -2.30
N LEU A 74 -7.32 20.54 -3.09
CA LEU A 74 -6.08 21.28 -2.84
C LEU A 74 -6.10 22.10 -1.55
N THR A 75 -7.30 22.48 -1.08
CA THR A 75 -7.48 23.20 0.20
C THR A 75 -7.90 22.27 1.35
N LEU A 76 -7.86 20.93 1.14
CA LEU A 76 -8.29 19.91 2.08
C LEU A 76 -9.76 20.06 2.52
N ASN A 77 -10.57 20.71 1.71
CA ASN A 77 -12.01 20.85 1.92
C ASN A 77 -12.74 19.78 1.11
N PHE A 78 -12.93 18.63 1.71
CA PHE A 78 -13.61 17.49 1.07
C PHE A 78 -15.14 17.47 1.30
N GLY A 79 -15.69 18.50 1.95
CA GLY A 79 -17.10 18.55 2.33
C GLY A 79 -17.44 17.64 3.50
N ASP A 80 -18.74 17.32 3.63
CA ASP A 80 -19.27 16.55 4.73
C ASP A 80 -19.75 15.16 4.28
N THR A 81 -19.77 14.21 5.22
CA THR A 81 -20.38 12.90 5.08
C THR A 81 -21.91 12.99 5.11
N PHE A 82 -22.61 11.91 4.78
CA PHE A 82 -24.07 11.84 4.91
C PHE A 82 -24.56 12.08 6.36
N ALA A 83 -23.71 11.86 7.36
CA ALA A 83 -24.00 12.11 8.75
C ALA A 83 -23.72 13.56 9.18
N GLY A 84 -23.27 14.44 8.27
CA GLY A 84 -22.92 15.83 8.56
C GLY A 84 -21.60 16.00 9.32
N GLN A 85 -20.72 15.01 9.26
CA GLN A 85 -19.37 15.10 9.83
C GLN A 85 -18.39 15.52 8.73
N PRO A 86 -17.40 16.38 9.01
CA PRO A 86 -16.36 16.71 8.03
C PRO A 86 -15.63 15.45 7.54
N VAL A 87 -15.54 15.26 6.25
CA VAL A 87 -14.82 14.11 5.63
C VAL A 87 -13.38 14.05 6.11
N LEU A 88 -12.72 15.20 6.26
CA LEU A 88 -11.34 15.26 6.73
C LEU A 88 -11.17 14.68 8.15
N ASP A 89 -12.15 14.87 9.04
CA ASP A 89 -12.10 14.34 10.40
C ASP A 89 -12.18 12.82 10.43
N GLU A 90 -13.04 12.22 9.61
CA GLU A 90 -13.13 10.77 9.45
C GLU A 90 -11.82 10.18 8.93
N ILE A 91 -11.23 10.82 7.92
CA ILE A 91 -9.94 10.42 7.35
C ILE A 91 -8.83 10.52 8.41
N THR A 92 -8.74 11.64 9.14
CA THR A 92 -7.66 11.86 10.13
C THR A 92 -7.76 10.90 11.33
N ARG A 93 -8.94 10.40 11.66
CA ARG A 93 -9.13 9.36 12.71
C ARG A 93 -8.69 7.98 12.21
N ALA A 94 -9.04 7.62 10.97
CA ALA A 94 -8.75 6.29 10.43
C ALA A 94 -7.29 6.13 9.97
N PHE A 95 -6.67 7.21 9.47
CA PHE A 95 -5.37 7.18 8.83
C PHE A 95 -4.21 6.65 9.71
N PRO A 96 -4.07 7.05 11.00
CA PRO A 96 -3.01 6.55 11.87
C PRO A 96 -3.05 5.03 12.08
N VAL A 97 -4.24 4.42 12.04
CA VAL A 97 -4.41 2.97 12.19
C VAL A 97 -3.85 2.24 10.98
N THR A 98 -4.19 2.69 9.77
CA THR A 98 -3.64 2.14 8.52
C THR A 98 -2.12 2.32 8.42
N ILE A 99 -1.59 3.48 8.85
CA ILE A 99 -0.13 3.69 8.88
C ILE A 99 0.54 2.68 9.81
N ARG A 100 0.02 2.50 11.04
CA ARG A 100 0.58 1.52 11.99
C ARG A 100 0.56 0.10 11.40
N LEU A 101 -0.56 -0.30 10.82
CA LEU A 101 -0.69 -1.60 10.15
C LEU A 101 0.30 -1.75 8.99
N GLY A 102 0.38 -0.77 8.10
CA GLY A 102 1.28 -0.77 6.94
C GLY A 102 2.76 -0.81 7.35
N LEU A 103 3.16 -0.03 8.37
CA LEU A 103 4.53 -0.07 8.91
C LEU A 103 4.87 -1.41 9.55
N MET A 104 3.94 -2.02 10.30
CA MET A 104 4.16 -3.34 10.87
C MET A 104 4.29 -4.40 9.78
N ALA A 105 3.46 -4.37 8.75
CA ALA A 105 3.53 -5.26 7.60
C ALA A 105 4.86 -5.09 6.85
N PHE A 106 5.26 -3.84 6.60
CA PHE A 106 6.55 -3.50 5.97
C PHE A 106 7.76 -4.05 6.74
N VAL A 107 7.79 -3.85 8.05
CA VAL A 107 8.87 -4.38 8.91
C VAL A 107 8.89 -5.91 8.88
N PHE A 108 7.71 -6.54 8.95
CA PHE A 108 7.58 -7.99 8.87
C PHE A 108 8.12 -8.53 7.54
N GLU A 109 7.65 -8.02 6.40
CA GLU A 109 8.08 -8.48 5.09
C GLU A 109 9.56 -8.22 4.82
N ALA A 110 10.08 -7.05 5.22
CA ALA A 110 11.47 -6.69 5.05
C ALA A 110 12.40 -7.63 5.83
N ILE A 111 12.11 -7.87 7.11
CA ILE A 111 12.93 -8.74 7.95
C ILE A 111 12.86 -10.18 7.45
N PHE A 112 11.67 -10.75 7.38
CA PHE A 112 11.53 -12.18 7.05
C PHE A 112 11.80 -12.45 5.57
N GLY A 113 11.43 -11.55 4.68
CA GLY A 113 11.72 -11.65 3.25
C GLY A 113 13.22 -11.66 2.96
N VAL A 114 13.96 -10.72 3.55
CA VAL A 114 15.43 -10.65 3.36
C VAL A 114 16.12 -11.83 4.04
N VAL A 115 15.79 -12.16 5.30
CA VAL A 115 16.43 -13.25 6.04
C VAL A 115 16.22 -14.60 5.33
N PHE A 116 14.98 -14.94 4.99
CA PHE A 116 14.70 -16.19 4.28
C PHE A 116 15.26 -16.20 2.85
N GLY A 117 15.26 -15.05 2.17
CA GLY A 117 15.89 -14.90 0.87
C GLY A 117 17.39 -15.12 0.90
N ILE A 118 18.10 -14.59 1.93
CA ILE A 118 19.54 -14.84 2.16
C ILE A 118 19.78 -16.32 2.41
N ILE A 119 19.03 -16.94 3.33
CA ILE A 119 19.19 -18.37 3.65
C ILE A 119 19.00 -19.22 2.39
N SER A 120 17.95 -18.96 1.63
CA SER A 120 17.63 -19.68 0.39
C SER A 120 18.70 -19.47 -0.69
N GLY A 121 19.17 -18.22 -0.90
CA GLY A 121 20.21 -17.90 -1.88
C GLY A 121 21.57 -18.53 -1.58
N LEU A 122 21.99 -18.52 -0.30
CA LEU A 122 23.24 -19.14 0.15
C LEU A 122 23.22 -20.67 0.09
N LYS A 123 22.05 -21.27 0.24
CA LYS A 123 21.85 -22.72 0.31
C LYS A 123 21.09 -23.26 -0.92
N LYS A 124 21.24 -22.59 -2.06
CA LYS A 124 20.59 -22.95 -3.33
C LYS A 124 20.74 -24.46 -3.65
N GLY A 125 19.60 -25.09 -3.96
CA GLY A 125 19.54 -26.53 -4.26
C GLY A 125 19.52 -27.46 -3.05
N LYS A 126 19.55 -26.94 -1.82
CA LYS A 126 19.36 -27.74 -0.60
C LYS A 126 17.90 -27.78 -0.18
N TRP A 127 17.54 -28.71 0.74
CA TRP A 127 16.16 -28.92 1.15
C TRP A 127 15.49 -27.66 1.73
N TYR A 128 16.23 -26.83 2.50
CA TYR A 128 15.67 -25.59 3.05
C TYR A 128 15.36 -24.56 1.95
N ASP A 129 16.18 -24.48 0.91
CA ASP A 129 15.90 -23.65 -0.24
C ASP A 129 14.57 -24.08 -0.88
N THR A 130 14.38 -25.38 -1.09
CA THR A 130 13.15 -25.94 -1.63
C THR A 130 11.94 -25.65 -0.74
N VAL A 131 12.05 -25.83 0.57
CA VAL A 131 10.97 -25.54 1.52
C VAL A 131 10.59 -24.06 1.50
N ILE A 132 11.58 -23.15 1.59
CA ILE A 132 11.34 -21.70 1.57
C ILE A 132 10.64 -21.29 0.25
N LEU A 133 11.05 -21.85 -0.88
CA LEU A 133 10.43 -21.57 -2.17
C LEU A 133 9.00 -22.10 -2.25
N ILE A 134 8.74 -23.32 -1.76
CA ILE A 134 7.38 -23.88 -1.73
C ILE A 134 6.47 -23.01 -0.85
N VAL A 135 6.91 -22.64 0.34
CA VAL A 135 6.12 -21.77 1.24
C VAL A 135 5.89 -20.42 0.59
N SER A 136 6.91 -19.80 -0.01
CA SER A 136 6.74 -18.52 -0.72
C SER A 136 5.76 -18.62 -1.90
N LEU A 137 5.77 -19.74 -2.62
CA LEU A 137 4.84 -19.98 -3.72
C LEU A 137 3.40 -20.16 -3.21
N LEU A 138 3.21 -20.86 -2.11
CA LEU A 138 1.89 -21.01 -1.47
C LEU A 138 1.33 -19.65 -1.03
N LEU A 139 2.16 -18.79 -0.40
CA LEU A 139 1.74 -17.45 0.04
C LEU A 139 1.30 -16.55 -1.12
N ILE A 140 1.93 -16.66 -2.29
CA ILE A 140 1.51 -15.90 -3.48
C ILE A 140 0.27 -16.51 -4.14
N SER A 141 0.12 -17.85 -4.09
CA SER A 141 -0.97 -18.56 -4.79
C SER A 141 -2.30 -18.50 -4.04
N VAL A 142 -2.27 -18.31 -2.73
CA VAL A 142 -3.48 -18.24 -1.90
C VAL A 142 -3.94 -16.79 -1.81
N PRO A 143 -5.23 -16.50 -2.12
CA PRO A 143 -5.76 -15.15 -1.95
C PRO A 143 -5.60 -14.65 -0.51
N THR A 144 -5.21 -13.38 -0.34
CA THR A 144 -4.90 -12.78 0.97
C THR A 144 -6.03 -12.93 1.98
N PHE A 145 -7.29 -12.84 1.54
CA PHE A 145 -8.44 -13.01 2.44
C PHE A 145 -8.55 -14.44 2.97
N VAL A 146 -8.19 -15.45 2.17
CA VAL A 146 -8.17 -16.85 2.63
C VAL A 146 -7.08 -17.04 3.67
N THR A 147 -5.89 -16.50 3.42
CA THR A 147 -4.78 -16.49 4.39
C THR A 147 -5.22 -15.83 5.69
N GLY A 148 -5.94 -14.69 5.61
CA GLY A 148 -6.49 -13.99 6.76
C GLY A 148 -7.42 -14.86 7.60
N PHE A 149 -8.42 -15.48 6.98
CA PHE A 149 -9.36 -16.37 7.68
C PHE A 149 -8.69 -17.63 8.27
N VAL A 150 -7.74 -18.23 7.54
CA VAL A 150 -6.97 -19.38 8.06
C VAL A 150 -6.16 -18.97 9.29
N MET A 151 -5.51 -17.81 9.25
CA MET A 151 -4.74 -17.31 10.41
C MET A 151 -5.65 -16.98 11.60
N GLN A 152 -6.80 -16.34 11.39
CA GLN A 152 -7.80 -16.11 12.45
C GLN A 152 -8.26 -17.43 13.09
N TYR A 153 -8.54 -18.44 12.26
CA TYR A 153 -8.98 -19.74 12.74
C TYR A 153 -7.90 -20.46 13.56
N VAL A 154 -6.67 -20.53 13.01
CA VAL A 154 -5.58 -21.28 13.66
C VAL A 154 -5.03 -20.53 14.89
N PHE A 155 -4.62 -19.27 14.72
CA PHE A 155 -3.93 -18.52 15.78
C PHE A 155 -4.90 -17.82 16.73
N GLY A 156 -6.08 -17.43 16.24
CA GLY A 156 -7.07 -16.72 17.03
C GLY A 156 -8.05 -17.65 17.77
N ILE A 157 -8.56 -18.68 17.09
CA ILE A 157 -9.59 -19.55 17.65
C ILE A 157 -8.98 -20.83 18.22
N GLN A 158 -8.23 -21.61 17.43
CA GLN A 158 -7.73 -22.92 17.90
C GLN A 158 -6.62 -22.80 18.95
N TRP A 159 -5.63 -21.96 18.70
CA TRP A 159 -4.51 -21.76 19.62
C TRP A 159 -4.74 -20.61 20.61
N ALA A 160 -5.65 -19.70 20.32
CA ALA A 160 -6.03 -18.55 21.15
C ALA A 160 -4.83 -17.70 21.63
N ILE A 161 -3.80 -17.56 20.77
CA ILE A 161 -2.56 -16.84 21.09
C ILE A 161 -2.55 -15.39 20.55
N LEU A 162 -3.40 -15.08 19.56
CA LEU A 162 -3.54 -13.75 18.99
C LEU A 162 -5.03 -13.36 18.89
N PRO A 163 -5.36 -12.06 19.00
CA PRO A 163 -6.73 -11.59 18.85
C PRO A 163 -7.30 -11.89 17.45
N VAL A 164 -8.56 -12.33 17.39
CA VAL A 164 -9.26 -12.61 16.12
C VAL A 164 -9.58 -11.32 15.37
N THR A 165 -9.95 -10.26 16.09
CA THR A 165 -10.32 -8.94 15.55
C THR A 165 -9.62 -7.84 16.35
N ALA A 166 -9.37 -6.70 15.69
CA ALA A 166 -8.57 -5.64 16.29
C ALA A 166 -9.42 -4.51 16.95
N GLY A 167 -10.62 -4.24 16.43
CA GLY A 167 -11.47 -3.16 16.96
C GLY A 167 -11.08 -1.75 16.52
N ALA A 168 -11.62 -0.73 17.21
CA ALA A 168 -11.51 0.67 16.79
C ALA A 168 -10.15 1.33 17.12
N ASP A 169 -9.54 0.98 18.25
CA ASP A 169 -8.20 1.48 18.63
C ASP A 169 -7.27 0.30 18.93
N PRO A 170 -6.70 -0.31 17.87
CA PRO A 170 -5.92 -1.53 18.01
C PRO A 170 -4.55 -1.27 18.62
N GLY A 171 -4.17 -2.11 19.58
CA GLY A 171 -2.82 -2.21 20.10
C GLY A 171 -1.87 -2.97 19.18
N PHE A 172 -0.62 -3.12 19.61
CA PHE A 172 0.41 -3.82 18.81
C PHE A 172 0.05 -5.29 18.52
N LEU A 173 -0.44 -6.02 19.53
CA LEU A 173 -0.79 -7.44 19.36
C LEU A 173 -2.01 -7.62 18.45
N ASP A 174 -2.96 -6.68 18.49
CA ASP A 174 -4.14 -6.71 17.63
C ASP A 174 -3.79 -6.54 16.15
N LEU A 175 -2.74 -5.78 15.86
CA LEU A 175 -2.26 -5.54 14.49
C LEU A 175 -1.25 -6.58 14.02
N LEU A 176 -0.71 -7.44 14.89
CA LEU A 176 0.36 -8.37 14.51
C LEU A 176 -0.09 -9.37 13.45
N MET A 177 -1.20 -10.06 13.69
CA MET A 177 -1.74 -11.04 12.73
C MET A 177 -2.19 -10.38 11.40
N PRO A 178 -2.94 -9.27 11.40
CA PRO A 178 -3.23 -8.49 10.20
C PRO A 178 -1.98 -8.05 9.42
N ALA A 179 -0.94 -7.59 10.11
CA ALA A 179 0.32 -7.18 9.49
C ALA A 179 1.06 -8.35 8.81
N MET A 180 1.05 -9.53 9.43
CA MET A 180 1.61 -10.74 8.82
C MET A 180 0.85 -11.14 7.56
N VAL A 181 -0.48 -11.04 7.58
CA VAL A 181 -1.32 -11.35 6.40
C VAL A 181 -1.07 -10.34 5.29
N LEU A 182 -1.08 -9.04 5.61
CA LEU A 182 -0.86 -7.96 4.64
C LEU A 182 0.51 -8.06 3.97
N GLY A 183 1.58 -8.27 4.76
CA GLY A 183 2.96 -8.36 4.26
C GLY A 183 3.32 -9.73 3.67
N SER A 184 2.47 -10.75 3.76
CA SER A 184 2.83 -12.12 3.37
C SER A 184 3.15 -12.28 1.88
N VAL A 185 2.41 -11.62 1.00
CA VAL A 185 2.59 -11.68 -0.45
C VAL A 185 3.88 -10.98 -0.86
N SER A 186 4.08 -9.76 -0.39
CA SER A 186 5.31 -8.98 -0.66
C SER A 186 6.54 -9.66 -0.05
N MET A 187 6.44 -10.23 1.16
CA MET A 187 7.49 -11.06 1.76
C MET A 187 7.93 -12.19 0.81
N ALA A 188 6.98 -12.89 0.20
CA ALA A 188 7.29 -13.97 -0.71
C ALA A 188 8.01 -13.49 -1.99
N TYR A 189 7.67 -12.31 -2.51
CA TYR A 189 8.41 -11.65 -3.58
C TYR A 189 9.83 -11.30 -3.16
N ILE A 190 10.00 -10.70 -1.98
CA ILE A 190 11.30 -10.31 -1.42
C ILE A 190 12.20 -11.53 -1.22
N ILE A 191 11.65 -12.65 -0.73
CA ILE A 191 12.39 -13.93 -0.61
C ILE A 191 12.99 -14.33 -1.96
N ARG A 192 12.17 -14.38 -3.00
CA ARG A 192 12.58 -14.82 -4.35
C ARG A 192 13.56 -13.86 -4.99
N LEU A 193 13.33 -12.55 -4.86
CA LEU A 193 14.23 -11.52 -5.36
C LEU A 193 15.59 -11.60 -4.67
N THR A 194 15.63 -11.60 -3.34
CA THR A 194 16.86 -11.70 -2.55
C THR A 194 17.64 -12.97 -2.87
N ARG A 195 16.95 -14.11 -2.96
CA ARG A 195 17.54 -15.39 -3.36
C ARG A 195 18.21 -15.33 -4.74
N SER A 196 17.50 -14.77 -5.72
CA SER A 196 18.00 -14.63 -7.08
C SER A 196 19.26 -13.79 -7.12
N GLU A 197 19.20 -12.61 -6.51
CA GLU A 197 20.31 -11.66 -6.46
C GLU A 197 21.55 -12.25 -5.76
N ILE A 198 21.39 -12.92 -4.63
CA ILE A 198 22.50 -13.57 -3.93
C ILE A 198 23.09 -14.68 -4.77
N SER A 199 22.24 -15.52 -5.38
CA SER A 199 22.72 -16.62 -6.22
C SER A 199 23.51 -16.14 -7.45
N SER A 200 23.09 -15.02 -8.07
CA SER A 200 23.83 -14.41 -9.19
C SER A 200 25.12 -13.77 -8.72
N ASN A 201 25.07 -12.94 -7.70
CA ASN A 201 26.25 -12.19 -7.22
C ASN A 201 27.37 -13.07 -6.67
N ILE A 202 27.06 -14.23 -6.10
CA ILE A 202 28.09 -15.19 -5.64
C ILE A 202 28.95 -15.71 -6.80
N ALA A 203 28.41 -15.81 -8.01
CA ALA A 203 29.10 -16.34 -9.18
C ALA A 203 29.95 -15.31 -9.93
N GLU A 204 29.83 -14.03 -9.59
CA GLU A 204 30.48 -12.91 -10.26
C GLU A 204 32.01 -12.89 -10.08
N ASP A 205 32.73 -12.37 -11.06
CA ASP A 205 34.19 -12.33 -11.10
C ASP A 205 34.81 -11.50 -9.98
N TYR A 206 34.13 -10.44 -9.51
CA TYR A 206 34.65 -9.65 -8.39
C TYR A 206 34.64 -10.45 -7.07
N VAL A 207 33.75 -11.43 -6.93
CA VAL A 207 33.72 -12.35 -5.78
C VAL A 207 34.91 -13.31 -5.85
N ARG A 208 35.21 -13.85 -7.04
CA ARG A 208 36.42 -14.69 -7.26
C ARG A 208 37.69 -13.91 -6.96
N THR A 209 37.78 -12.68 -7.44
CA THR A 209 38.92 -11.79 -7.19
C THR A 209 39.10 -11.49 -5.71
N ALA A 210 38.02 -11.23 -4.97
CA ALA A 210 38.08 -10.98 -3.52
C ALA A 210 38.61 -12.20 -2.76
N ARG A 211 38.17 -13.42 -3.13
CA ARG A 211 38.71 -14.67 -2.57
C ARG A 211 40.17 -14.89 -2.91
N ALA A 212 40.58 -14.61 -4.15
CA ALA A 212 41.98 -14.72 -4.57
C ALA A 212 42.91 -13.75 -3.81
N LYS A 213 42.40 -12.59 -3.37
CA LYS A 213 43.09 -11.64 -2.48
C LYS A 213 43.14 -12.07 -1.01
N GLY A 214 42.68 -13.28 -0.65
CA GLY A 214 42.75 -13.83 0.69
C GLY A 214 41.65 -13.35 1.63
N MET A 215 40.58 -12.73 1.15
CA MET A 215 39.45 -12.35 2.01
C MET A 215 38.70 -13.58 2.53
N SER A 216 38.33 -13.56 3.81
CA SER A 216 37.53 -14.63 4.39
C SER A 216 36.11 -14.68 3.75
N ASN A 217 35.48 -15.87 3.76
CA ASN A 217 34.13 -16.04 3.19
C ASN A 217 33.10 -15.07 3.80
N GLY A 218 33.18 -14.78 5.09
CA GLY A 218 32.30 -13.81 5.78
C GLY A 218 32.52 -12.38 5.28
N GLN A 219 33.77 -11.96 5.07
CA GLN A 219 34.10 -10.64 4.54
C GLN A 219 33.62 -10.49 3.09
N VAL A 220 33.83 -11.52 2.25
CA VAL A 220 33.33 -11.55 0.87
C VAL A 220 31.80 -11.44 0.85
N MET A 221 31.14 -12.20 1.73
CA MET A 221 29.67 -12.17 1.83
C MET A 221 29.15 -10.80 2.21
N LEU A 222 29.61 -10.22 3.32
CA LEU A 222 29.07 -8.96 3.85
C LEU A 222 29.44 -7.75 2.99
N ARG A 223 30.71 -7.68 2.51
CA ARG A 223 31.19 -6.48 1.79
C ARG A 223 30.90 -6.47 0.31
N HIS A 224 30.80 -7.64 -0.32
CA HIS A 224 30.66 -7.75 -1.78
C HIS A 224 29.32 -8.34 -2.20
N VAL A 225 28.94 -9.51 -1.68
CA VAL A 225 27.72 -10.19 -2.14
C VAL A 225 26.46 -9.50 -1.60
N LEU A 226 26.29 -9.39 -0.28
CA LEU A 226 25.08 -8.82 0.31
C LEU A 226 24.86 -7.36 -0.09
N ARG A 227 25.92 -6.55 -0.07
CA ARG A 227 25.82 -5.14 -0.43
C ARG A 227 25.23 -4.95 -1.83
N ASN A 228 25.70 -5.73 -2.81
CA ASN A 228 25.23 -5.61 -4.19
C ASN A 228 23.86 -6.28 -4.39
N SER A 229 23.62 -7.42 -3.75
CA SER A 229 22.36 -8.15 -3.84
C SER A 229 21.19 -7.44 -3.21
N LEU A 230 21.41 -6.62 -2.19
CA LEU A 230 20.34 -5.91 -1.49
C LEU A 230 19.91 -4.60 -2.19
N ILE A 231 20.64 -4.10 -3.19
CA ILE A 231 20.25 -2.88 -3.91
C ILE A 231 18.86 -3.04 -4.57
N PRO A 232 18.60 -4.09 -5.40
CA PRO A 232 17.28 -4.28 -5.98
C PRO A 232 16.19 -4.56 -4.94
N VAL A 233 16.57 -5.21 -3.82
CA VAL A 233 15.63 -5.53 -2.73
C VAL A 233 15.18 -4.26 -1.99
N VAL A 234 16.09 -3.36 -1.64
CA VAL A 234 15.78 -2.06 -1.04
C VAL A 234 14.94 -1.22 -2.00
N THR A 235 15.23 -1.33 -3.29
CA THR A 235 14.45 -0.75 -4.37
C THR A 235 12.99 -1.18 -4.31
N TYR A 236 12.76 -2.49 -4.32
CA TYR A 236 11.42 -3.07 -4.24
C TYR A 236 10.71 -2.65 -2.94
N LEU A 237 11.37 -2.79 -1.79
CA LEU A 237 10.83 -2.37 -0.49
C LEU A 237 10.38 -0.91 -0.48
N GLY A 238 11.16 -0.02 -1.09
CA GLY A 238 10.80 1.39 -1.17
C GLY A 238 9.50 1.63 -1.97
N GLN A 239 9.31 0.89 -3.07
CA GLN A 239 8.09 0.99 -3.89
C GLN A 239 6.87 0.36 -3.20
N ASP A 240 7.09 -0.69 -2.40
CA ASP A 240 6.03 -1.47 -1.77
C ASP A 240 5.32 -0.73 -0.62
N ILE A 241 5.99 0.22 0.04
CA ILE A 241 5.38 1.05 1.11
C ILE A 241 4.06 1.69 0.64
N GLY A 242 4.06 2.27 -0.56
CA GLY A 242 2.85 2.87 -1.12
C GLY A 242 1.76 1.85 -1.45
N ALA A 243 2.15 0.66 -1.92
CA ALA A 243 1.23 -0.42 -2.24
C ALA A 243 0.55 -1.02 -1.00
N LEU A 244 1.29 -1.14 0.11
CA LEU A 244 0.76 -1.61 1.40
C LEU A 244 -0.36 -0.70 1.91
N MET A 245 -0.25 0.62 1.73
CA MET A 245 -1.30 1.56 2.12
C MET A 245 -2.61 1.34 1.35
N GLY A 246 -2.52 1.06 0.03
CA GLY A 246 -3.69 0.75 -0.80
C GLY A 246 -4.23 -0.67 -0.61
N GLY A 247 -3.36 -1.63 -0.31
CA GLY A 247 -3.70 -3.04 -0.15
C GLY A 247 -4.36 -3.40 1.19
N ALA A 248 -4.37 -2.49 2.15
CA ALA A 248 -4.87 -2.76 3.49
C ALA A 248 -6.41 -2.97 3.56
N MET A 249 -7.20 -2.52 2.56
CA MET A 249 -8.67 -2.54 2.61
C MET A 249 -9.24 -3.92 2.98
N ILE A 250 -8.84 -4.97 2.27
CA ILE A 250 -9.35 -6.34 2.51
C ILE A 250 -8.93 -6.84 3.89
N THR A 251 -7.68 -6.60 4.26
CA THR A 251 -7.13 -7.02 5.57
C THR A 251 -7.84 -6.28 6.71
N GLU A 252 -8.06 -4.99 6.58
CA GLU A 252 -8.78 -4.20 7.57
C GLU A 252 -10.22 -4.68 7.75
N GLN A 253 -10.90 -5.06 6.67
CA GLN A 253 -12.26 -5.63 6.75
C GLN A 253 -12.28 -6.96 7.48
N ILE A 254 -11.38 -7.89 7.14
CA ILE A 254 -11.35 -9.22 7.74
C ILE A 254 -11.10 -9.14 9.25
N PHE A 255 -10.18 -8.28 9.67
CA PHE A 255 -9.79 -8.13 11.07
C PHE A 255 -10.56 -7.04 11.83
N ASN A 256 -11.58 -6.43 11.20
CA ASN A 256 -12.39 -5.35 11.76
C ASN A 256 -11.52 -4.19 12.30
N ILE A 257 -10.54 -3.78 11.52
CA ILE A 257 -9.64 -2.66 11.83
C ILE A 257 -10.23 -1.39 11.25
N HIS A 258 -10.52 -0.39 12.09
CA HIS A 258 -11.14 0.86 11.64
C HIS A 258 -10.10 1.83 11.03
N GLY A 259 -9.44 1.39 9.97
CA GLY A 259 -8.51 2.17 9.17
C GLY A 259 -9.15 2.78 7.91
N ILE A 260 -8.32 3.36 7.05
CA ILE A 260 -8.76 4.02 5.80
C ILE A 260 -9.38 3.04 4.81
N GLY A 261 -8.84 1.82 4.71
CA GLY A 261 -9.42 0.79 3.83
C GLY A 261 -10.79 0.34 4.30
N PHE A 262 -10.96 0.16 5.62
CA PHE A 262 -12.26 -0.14 6.23
C PHE A 262 -13.25 0.99 5.96
N LEU A 263 -12.85 2.24 6.21
CA LEU A 263 -13.67 3.41 5.97
C LEU A 263 -14.08 3.50 4.49
N THR A 264 -13.15 3.28 3.56
CA THR A 264 -13.43 3.28 2.12
C THR A 264 -14.48 2.23 1.75
N TYR A 265 -14.32 1.00 2.23
CA TYR A 265 -15.26 -0.08 1.96
C TYR A 265 -16.67 0.22 2.49
N GLN A 266 -16.76 0.69 3.73
CA GLN A 266 -18.03 1.08 4.33
C GLN A 266 -18.71 2.22 3.56
N SER A 267 -17.92 3.18 3.10
CA SER A 267 -18.41 4.33 2.30
C SER A 267 -18.94 3.88 0.93
N ILE A 268 -18.27 2.91 0.29
CA ILE A 268 -18.75 2.31 -0.97
C ILE A 268 -20.11 1.63 -0.75
N LEU A 269 -20.25 0.84 0.33
CA LEU A 269 -21.51 0.15 0.63
C LEU A 269 -22.66 1.12 0.94
N LYS A 270 -22.35 2.27 1.56
CA LYS A 270 -23.34 3.31 1.88
C LYS A 270 -23.61 4.25 0.71
N GLY A 271 -22.84 4.17 -0.40
CA GLY A 271 -22.95 5.09 -1.53
C GLY A 271 -22.44 6.51 -1.22
N GLU A 272 -21.56 6.67 -0.22
CA GLU A 272 -20.97 7.96 0.18
C GLU A 272 -19.90 8.40 -0.81
N ALA A 273 -20.33 8.89 -1.98
CA ALA A 273 -19.50 9.27 -3.11
C ALA A 273 -18.34 10.23 -2.72
N ASN A 274 -18.65 11.30 -1.99
CA ASN A 274 -17.66 12.30 -1.56
C ASN A 274 -16.56 11.69 -0.70
N LEU A 275 -16.92 10.84 0.26
CA LEU A 275 -15.95 10.20 1.16
C LEU A 275 -15.06 9.23 0.38
N VAL A 276 -15.63 8.42 -0.51
CA VAL A 276 -14.87 7.49 -1.37
C VAL A 276 -13.85 8.23 -2.23
N VAL A 277 -14.29 9.25 -3.00
CA VAL A 277 -13.40 10.01 -3.89
C VAL A 277 -12.31 10.72 -3.10
N SER A 278 -12.63 11.29 -1.95
CA SER A 278 -11.68 12.00 -1.08
C SER A 278 -10.60 11.07 -0.52
N ILE A 279 -11.01 9.90 0.00
CA ILE A 279 -10.06 8.91 0.52
C ILE A 279 -9.15 8.40 -0.61
N VAL A 280 -9.70 8.00 -1.75
CA VAL A 280 -8.89 7.45 -2.85
C VAL A 280 -7.94 8.52 -3.41
N THR A 281 -8.38 9.77 -3.49
CA THR A 281 -7.51 10.89 -3.89
C THR A 281 -6.38 11.10 -2.90
N LEU A 282 -6.66 11.08 -1.59
CA LEU A 282 -5.62 11.24 -0.57
C LEU A 282 -4.62 10.07 -0.61
N LEU A 283 -5.09 8.83 -0.69
CA LEU A 283 -4.22 7.66 -0.81
C LEU A 283 -3.33 7.73 -2.06
N MET A 284 -3.89 8.18 -3.18
CA MET A 284 -3.14 8.38 -4.41
C MET A 284 -2.06 9.47 -4.25
N LEU A 285 -2.38 10.59 -3.61
CA LEU A 285 -1.40 11.64 -3.34
C LEU A 285 -0.27 11.12 -2.45
N ILE A 286 -0.59 10.36 -1.41
CA ILE A 286 0.40 9.73 -0.54
C ILE A 286 1.28 8.75 -1.33
N PHE A 287 0.68 7.90 -2.16
CA PHE A 287 1.41 6.97 -3.03
C PHE A 287 2.39 7.72 -3.95
N VAL A 288 1.96 8.80 -4.58
CA VAL A 288 2.79 9.64 -5.44
C VAL A 288 3.94 10.27 -4.66
N VAL A 289 3.69 10.78 -3.45
CA VAL A 289 4.73 11.36 -2.57
C VAL A 289 5.71 10.27 -2.10
N CYS A 290 5.23 9.10 -1.69
CA CYS A 290 6.10 7.97 -1.32
C CYS A 290 7.01 7.57 -2.48
N ASN A 291 6.47 7.43 -3.70
CA ASN A 291 7.28 7.14 -4.87
C ASN A 291 8.32 8.22 -5.17
N LEU A 292 7.98 9.51 -4.99
CA LEU A 292 8.94 10.59 -5.14
C LEU A 292 10.09 10.48 -4.13
N VAL A 293 9.78 10.20 -2.87
CA VAL A 293 10.80 9.98 -1.82
C VAL A 293 11.71 8.81 -2.19
N VAL A 294 11.13 7.71 -2.66
CA VAL A 294 11.88 6.53 -3.11
C VAL A 294 12.77 6.85 -4.31
N ASP A 295 12.27 7.57 -5.32
CA ASP A 295 13.05 8.02 -6.46
C ASP A 295 14.24 8.92 -6.04
N MET A 296 14.02 9.79 -5.05
CA MET A 296 15.08 10.63 -4.49
C MET A 296 16.13 9.81 -3.74
N LEU A 297 15.71 8.80 -2.97
CA LEU A 297 16.63 7.89 -2.30
C LEU A 297 17.49 7.11 -3.33
N TYR A 298 16.89 6.66 -4.43
CA TYR A 298 17.65 6.05 -5.53
C TYR A 298 18.68 6.98 -6.12
N ALA A 299 18.27 8.20 -6.48
CA ALA A 299 19.19 9.20 -7.03
C ALA A 299 20.31 9.58 -6.03
N ALA A 300 20.11 9.36 -4.72
CA ALA A 300 21.13 9.53 -3.70
C ALA A 300 22.07 8.33 -3.59
N LEU A 301 21.54 7.10 -3.68
CA LEU A 301 22.27 5.85 -3.53
C LEU A 301 23.04 5.43 -4.80
N ASP A 302 22.50 5.70 -5.99
CA ASP A 302 23.13 5.40 -7.27
C ASP A 302 23.48 6.67 -8.04
N PRO A 303 24.77 7.10 -8.03
CA PRO A 303 25.22 8.28 -8.77
C PRO A 303 25.03 8.20 -10.29
N ARG A 304 24.86 6.98 -10.86
CA ARG A 304 24.71 6.79 -12.32
C ARG A 304 23.39 7.33 -12.83
N ILE A 305 22.34 7.34 -12.00
CA ILE A 305 21.01 7.85 -12.35
C ILE A 305 21.00 9.39 -12.45
N ARG A 306 21.99 10.10 -11.87
CA ARG A 306 22.05 11.55 -11.90
C ARG A 306 22.37 12.16 -13.27
N TYR A 307 22.87 11.37 -14.20
CA TYR A 307 23.39 11.83 -15.50
C TYR A 307 22.54 11.35 -16.69
N ALA A 308 21.45 10.61 -16.45
CA ALA A 308 20.46 10.24 -17.45
C ALA A 308 19.23 11.16 -17.37
#